data_693aaa97b187d6cf4b0d5fa4060ebf78
#
_entry.id   693aaa97b187d6cf4b0d5fa4060ebf78
#
_cell.length_a   1.000
_cell.length_b   1.000
_cell.length_c   1.000
_cell.angle_alpha   90.00
_cell.angle_beta   90.00
_cell.angle_gamma   90.00
#
_symmetry.space_group_name_H-M   'P 1'
#
loop_
_entity.id
_entity.type
_entity.pdbx_description
1 polymer ?
#
loop_
_entity_poly.entity_id
_entity_poly.type
_entity_poly.pdbx_seq_one_letter_code
_entity_poly.pdbx_strand_id
1 'polypeptide(L)'
;ILDYLLDHKVPLKEISAVIGRGGFIHSVEGGVYAVNDQMVSDLETGRYGGIHPSNLGGILARDIAQYAGCPSFIANPVVIDEMQPVARYSGMPENPRISIFHALSQKRVARLIAGKLGKPYEKMNCIVCHGGGGITVGAHREGKVVDVNNGYEGDGPMTPQRSGGTPNSALVQMCYSGKYTLRDMRLKLRGKGGLVAYTGTSDVKDLEEFIRTGEKRPGSLICCTREEAKLAEDAMIYQIAKYIGSMAVVLEGKVDFIALTGGLMYSKYIPQAISTYVSWIAPVYVFPGSEEKDALREAARRALDNPKIVKKYS
;
A
#
# COMPACT_ATOMS: atom_id res chain seq x y z
N ILE A 1 8.38 -21.96 -9.47
CA ILE A 1 9.57 -21.19 -9.00
C ILE A 1 10.78 -22.12 -8.99
N LEU A 2 10.70 -23.31 -8.38
CA LEU A 2 11.84 -24.26 -8.35
C LEU A 2 12.28 -24.63 -9.77
N ASP A 3 11.35 -24.96 -10.66
CA ASP A 3 11.65 -25.24 -12.09
C ASP A 3 12.33 -24.03 -12.75
N TYR A 4 11.82 -22.83 -12.51
CA TYR A 4 12.43 -21.59 -13.01
C TYR A 4 13.88 -21.42 -12.54
N LEU A 5 14.17 -21.70 -11.27
CA LEU A 5 15.52 -21.64 -10.72
C LEU A 5 16.43 -22.69 -11.37
N LEU A 6 15.93 -23.90 -11.57
CA LEU A 6 16.65 -24.99 -12.26
C LEU A 6 16.94 -24.63 -13.72
N ASP A 7 15.95 -24.16 -14.47
CA ASP A 7 16.09 -23.74 -15.87
C ASP A 7 17.12 -22.63 -16.05
N HIS A 8 17.20 -21.72 -15.06
CA HIS A 8 18.17 -20.62 -15.05
C HIS A 8 19.50 -20.99 -14.37
N LYS A 9 19.71 -22.27 -14.06
CA LYS A 9 20.94 -22.79 -13.45
C LYS A 9 21.32 -22.07 -12.14
N VAL A 10 20.32 -21.70 -11.33
CA VAL A 10 20.55 -21.12 -10.01
C VAL A 10 20.70 -22.25 -8.99
N PRO A 11 21.90 -22.50 -8.44
CA PRO A 11 22.11 -23.57 -7.48
C PRO A 11 21.38 -23.24 -6.16
N LEU A 12 20.45 -24.08 -5.73
CA LEU A 12 19.71 -23.87 -4.49
C LEU A 12 20.62 -23.71 -3.27
N LYS A 13 21.77 -24.39 -3.26
CA LYS A 13 22.76 -24.32 -2.17
C LYS A 13 23.49 -22.98 -2.06
N GLU A 14 23.42 -22.13 -3.08
CA GLU A 14 24.00 -20.79 -3.07
C GLU A 14 23.02 -19.72 -2.56
N ILE A 15 21.76 -20.11 -2.35
CA ILE A 15 20.74 -19.20 -1.79
C ILE A 15 21.01 -19.02 -0.29
N SER A 16 21.37 -17.79 0.11
CA SER A 16 21.70 -17.46 1.48
C SER A 16 20.47 -17.21 2.35
N ALA A 17 19.35 -16.78 1.77
CA ALA A 17 18.06 -16.58 2.43
C ALA A 17 16.94 -16.48 1.41
N VAL A 18 15.71 -16.82 1.81
CA VAL A 18 14.51 -16.54 1.04
C VAL A 18 13.64 -15.54 1.81
N ILE A 19 13.18 -14.50 1.13
CA ILE A 19 12.33 -13.49 1.72
C ILE A 19 11.08 -13.25 0.87
N GLY A 20 9.93 -13.26 1.52
CA GLY A 20 8.64 -12.99 0.90
C GLY A 20 7.98 -11.73 1.42
N ARG A 21 6.96 -11.27 0.69
CA ARG A 21 5.99 -10.34 1.27
C ARG A 21 5.24 -11.09 2.36
N GLY A 22 5.06 -10.45 3.52
CA GLY A 22 4.14 -10.98 4.51
C GLY A 22 2.70 -10.88 4.00
N GLY A 23 1.84 -11.81 4.41
CA GLY A 23 0.42 -11.78 4.13
C GLY A 23 -0.39 -11.18 5.27
N PHE A 24 -1.64 -11.62 5.39
CA PHE A 24 -2.51 -11.30 6.51
C PHE A 24 -2.20 -12.23 7.70
N ILE A 25 -1.24 -11.82 8.51
CA ILE A 25 -0.94 -12.37 9.84
C ILE A 25 -1.59 -11.45 10.89
N HIS A 26 -1.48 -11.78 12.20
CA HIS A 26 -1.88 -10.79 13.22
C HIS A 26 -1.05 -9.50 13.10
N SER A 27 -1.60 -8.41 13.62
CA SER A 27 -0.92 -7.12 13.63
C SER A 27 0.43 -7.18 14.34
N VAL A 28 1.46 -6.66 13.71
CA VAL A 28 2.85 -6.69 14.19
C VAL A 28 3.51 -5.32 14.02
N GLU A 29 4.58 -5.06 14.75
CA GLU A 29 5.43 -3.90 14.48
C GLU A 29 6.21 -4.05 13.16
N GLY A 30 6.69 -2.93 12.61
CA GLY A 30 7.58 -2.94 11.47
C GLY A 30 8.88 -3.71 11.72
N GLY A 31 9.36 -4.44 10.72
CA GLY A 31 10.59 -5.22 10.85
C GLY A 31 10.70 -6.40 9.91
N VAL A 32 11.73 -7.22 10.17
CA VAL A 32 11.94 -8.51 9.51
C VAL A 32 11.56 -9.60 10.50
N TYR A 33 10.79 -10.58 10.05
CA TYR A 33 10.33 -11.70 10.86
C TYR A 33 10.81 -13.01 10.26
N ALA A 34 11.28 -13.92 11.11
CA ALA A 34 11.51 -15.30 10.70
C ALA A 34 10.18 -15.99 10.43
N VAL A 35 10.09 -16.72 9.33
CA VAL A 35 8.90 -17.52 9.03
C VAL A 35 8.97 -18.80 9.83
N ASN A 36 8.02 -18.97 10.75
CA ASN A 36 7.87 -20.17 11.58
C ASN A 36 6.56 -20.91 11.25
N ASP A 37 6.36 -22.08 11.85
CA ASP A 37 5.20 -22.95 11.56
C ASP A 37 3.88 -22.29 11.95
N GLN A 38 3.86 -21.48 13.03
CA GLN A 38 2.67 -20.71 13.41
C GLN A 38 2.28 -19.71 12.34
N MET A 39 3.25 -18.96 11.79
CA MET A 39 2.99 -18.00 10.72
C MET A 39 2.47 -18.69 9.46
N VAL A 40 3.05 -19.82 9.08
CA VAL A 40 2.59 -20.60 7.92
C VAL A 40 1.16 -21.07 8.11
N SER A 41 0.84 -21.64 9.27
CA SER A 41 -0.52 -22.09 9.62
C SER A 41 -1.54 -20.94 9.56
N ASP A 42 -1.19 -19.77 10.11
CA ASP A 42 -2.08 -18.61 10.10
C ASP A 42 -2.32 -18.07 8.67
N LEU A 43 -1.30 -18.12 7.80
CA LEU A 43 -1.40 -17.70 6.39
C LEU A 43 -2.22 -18.69 5.55
N GLU A 44 -2.04 -20.00 5.74
CA GLU A 44 -2.74 -21.07 5.03
C GLU A 44 -4.22 -21.10 5.39
N THR A 45 -4.53 -20.97 6.67
CA THR A 45 -5.92 -20.96 7.16
C THR A 45 -6.63 -19.63 6.92
N GLY A 46 -5.89 -18.56 6.58
CA GLY A 46 -6.44 -17.22 6.45
C GLY A 46 -7.01 -16.62 7.73
N ARG A 47 -6.47 -17.01 8.88
CA ARG A 47 -6.99 -16.70 10.24
C ARG A 47 -7.25 -15.22 10.47
N TYR A 48 -6.41 -14.31 9.96
CA TYR A 48 -6.46 -12.87 10.27
C TYR A 48 -6.97 -11.98 9.15
N GLY A 49 -7.29 -12.49 7.99
CA GLY A 49 -7.75 -11.64 6.88
C GLY A 49 -8.30 -12.44 5.72
N GLY A 50 -8.54 -13.73 5.96
CA GLY A 50 -8.99 -14.66 4.93
C GLY A 50 -7.86 -15.11 4.00
N ILE A 51 -8.21 -15.99 3.08
CA ILE A 51 -7.28 -16.49 2.06
C ILE A 51 -7.09 -15.38 1.01
N HIS A 52 -5.85 -14.92 0.89
CA HIS A 52 -5.48 -13.83 -0.01
C HIS A 52 -4.17 -14.14 -0.73
N PRO A 53 -3.97 -13.73 -2.00
CA PRO A 53 -2.73 -14.01 -2.73
C PRO A 53 -1.45 -13.52 -2.02
N SER A 54 -1.53 -12.46 -1.22
CA SER A 54 -0.38 -11.99 -0.45
C SER A 54 0.11 -12.97 0.61
N ASN A 55 -0.74 -13.92 1.06
CA ASN A 55 -0.36 -14.93 2.04
C ASN A 55 0.69 -15.91 1.47
N LEU A 56 0.68 -16.10 0.15
CA LEU A 56 1.66 -16.96 -0.52
C LEU A 56 3.11 -16.50 -0.31
N GLY A 57 3.35 -15.21 -0.04
CA GLY A 57 4.72 -14.70 0.13
C GLY A 57 5.48 -15.36 1.28
N GLY A 58 4.85 -15.52 2.44
CA GLY A 58 5.44 -16.20 3.59
C GLY A 58 5.55 -17.72 3.40
N ILE A 59 4.48 -18.33 2.87
CA ILE A 59 4.42 -19.79 2.61
C ILE A 59 5.53 -20.20 1.64
N LEU A 60 5.60 -19.56 0.47
CA LEU A 60 6.62 -19.82 -0.54
C LEU A 60 8.03 -19.54 -0.03
N ALA A 61 8.21 -18.51 0.81
CA ALA A 61 9.50 -18.24 1.40
C ALA A 61 9.97 -19.41 2.27
N ARG A 62 9.07 -20.00 3.06
CA ARG A 62 9.37 -21.18 3.89
C ARG A 62 9.71 -22.39 3.04
N ASP A 63 8.85 -22.73 2.07
CA ASP A 63 9.02 -23.89 1.21
C ASP A 63 10.36 -23.88 0.47
N ILE A 64 10.65 -22.77 -0.23
CA ILE A 64 11.90 -22.65 -1.00
C ILE A 64 13.11 -22.69 -0.08
N ALA A 65 13.05 -22.04 1.08
CA ALA A 65 14.14 -22.03 2.04
C ALA A 65 14.45 -23.42 2.61
N GLN A 66 13.44 -24.25 2.80
CA GLN A 66 13.63 -25.67 3.20
C GLN A 66 14.41 -26.46 2.15
N TYR A 67 14.09 -26.30 0.85
CA TYR A 67 14.84 -26.94 -0.24
C TYR A 67 16.28 -26.40 -0.35
N ALA A 68 16.47 -25.12 -0.08
CA ALA A 68 17.78 -24.48 -0.15
C ALA A 68 18.65 -24.69 1.10
N GLY A 69 18.05 -25.10 2.23
CA GLY A 69 18.74 -25.24 3.51
C GLY A 69 19.15 -23.90 4.14
N CYS A 70 18.36 -22.84 3.90
CA CYS A 70 18.66 -21.47 4.35
C CYS A 70 17.49 -20.85 5.16
N PRO A 71 17.69 -19.72 5.85
CA PRO A 71 16.63 -19.06 6.58
C PRO A 71 15.58 -18.45 5.67
N SER A 72 14.32 -18.41 6.16
CA SER A 72 13.18 -17.74 5.51
C SER A 72 12.67 -16.57 6.33
N PHE A 73 12.34 -15.47 5.63
CA PHE A 73 11.88 -14.23 6.24
C PHE A 73 10.65 -13.66 5.53
N ILE A 74 9.93 -12.80 6.24
CA ILE A 74 9.07 -11.77 5.67
C ILE A 74 9.53 -10.40 6.16
N ALA A 75 9.22 -9.35 5.41
CA ALA A 75 9.54 -7.99 5.82
C ALA A 75 8.36 -7.05 5.66
N ASN A 76 8.14 -6.24 6.70
CA ASN A 76 7.14 -5.18 6.73
C ASN A 76 5.80 -5.61 6.10
N PRO A 77 5.10 -6.60 6.67
CA PRO A 77 3.83 -7.08 6.15
C PRO A 77 2.80 -5.94 6.10
N VAL A 78 1.77 -6.10 5.28
CA VAL A 78 0.71 -5.09 5.08
C VAL A 78 -0.07 -4.76 6.36
N VAL A 79 0.00 -5.61 7.36
CA VAL A 79 -0.66 -5.52 8.66
C VAL A 79 0.23 -4.94 9.77
N ILE A 80 1.31 -4.21 9.38
CA ILE A 80 2.06 -3.45 10.40
C ILE A 80 1.11 -2.51 11.11
N ASP A 81 1.16 -2.53 12.43
CA ASP A 81 0.38 -1.65 13.28
C ASP A 81 1.26 -0.92 14.30
N GLU A 82 1.58 0.32 13.96
CA GLU A 82 2.34 1.26 14.78
C GLU A 82 1.49 2.50 15.08
N MET A 83 0.16 2.43 14.83
CA MET A 83 -0.75 3.55 15.01
C MET A 83 -0.78 3.98 16.48
N GLN A 84 -0.71 5.29 16.68
CA GLN A 84 -0.93 5.88 18.02
C GLN A 84 -2.35 5.59 18.51
N PRO A 85 -2.59 5.48 19.84
CA PRO A 85 -3.89 5.08 20.36
C PRO A 85 -5.06 5.96 19.88
N VAL A 86 -4.89 7.29 19.81
CA VAL A 86 -5.94 8.21 19.35
C VAL A 86 -6.33 8.01 17.89
N ALA A 87 -5.41 7.54 17.04
CA ALA A 87 -5.68 7.28 15.63
C ALA A 87 -6.59 6.07 15.38
N ARG A 88 -6.84 5.25 16.39
CA ARG A 88 -7.69 4.05 16.27
C ARG A 88 -9.18 4.34 16.40
N TYR A 89 -9.55 5.52 16.90
CA TYR A 89 -10.95 5.90 17.10
C TYR A 89 -11.61 6.28 15.79
N SER A 90 -12.68 5.57 15.43
CA SER A 90 -13.47 5.83 14.20
C SER A 90 -14.73 6.65 14.46
N GLY A 91 -15.16 6.79 15.70
CA GLY A 91 -16.48 7.29 16.11
C GLY A 91 -17.50 6.18 16.41
N MET A 92 -17.16 4.91 16.12
CA MET A 92 -17.97 3.74 16.46
C MET A 92 -17.06 2.69 17.14
N PRO A 93 -17.28 2.39 18.44
CA PRO A 93 -16.44 1.42 19.17
C PRO A 93 -16.40 0.04 18.52
N GLU A 94 -17.49 -0.38 17.86
CA GLU A 94 -17.62 -1.66 17.17
C GLU A 94 -16.83 -1.72 15.84
N ASN A 95 -16.37 -0.57 15.35
CA ASN A 95 -15.65 -0.47 14.08
C ASN A 95 -14.40 0.41 14.22
N PRO A 96 -13.40 0.00 15.02
CA PRO A 96 -12.18 0.75 15.18
C PRO A 96 -11.38 0.81 13.87
N ARG A 97 -10.56 1.85 13.72
CA ARG A 97 -9.62 1.91 12.60
C ARG A 97 -8.50 0.90 12.77
N ILE A 98 -8.15 0.22 11.71
CA ILE A 98 -7.09 -0.77 11.65
C ILE A 98 -6.06 -0.39 10.58
N SER A 99 -4.81 -0.78 10.82
CA SER A 99 -3.68 -0.47 9.94
C SER A 99 -3.52 -1.58 8.89
N ILE A 100 -3.90 -1.30 7.64
CA ILE A 100 -3.63 -2.15 6.47
C ILE A 100 -3.16 -1.25 5.33
N PHE A 101 -1.86 -1.30 5.00
CA PHE A 101 -1.30 -0.37 4.04
C PHE A 101 -0.08 -0.94 3.29
N HIS A 102 0.46 -0.17 2.34
CA HIS A 102 1.65 -0.56 1.56
C HIS A 102 2.95 -0.35 2.38
N ALA A 103 3.05 -1.03 3.51
CA ALA A 103 4.08 -0.82 4.53
C ALA A 103 5.51 -0.98 3.99
N LEU A 104 5.76 -2.06 3.23
CA LEU A 104 7.07 -2.35 2.65
C LEU A 104 7.54 -1.21 1.74
N SER A 105 6.67 -0.77 0.82
CA SER A 105 6.97 0.31 -0.11
C SER A 105 7.13 1.66 0.60
N GLN A 106 6.21 2.02 1.48
CA GLN A 106 6.27 3.30 2.20
C GLN A 106 7.53 3.44 3.04
N LYS A 107 7.84 2.43 3.87
CA LYS A 107 9.05 2.45 4.71
C LYS A 107 10.35 2.41 3.88
N ARG A 108 10.34 1.74 2.72
CA ARG A 108 11.49 1.73 1.80
C ARG A 108 11.77 3.12 1.24
N VAL A 109 10.76 3.76 0.65
CA VAL A 109 10.93 5.09 0.04
C VAL A 109 11.30 6.13 1.10
N ALA A 110 10.69 6.07 2.29
CA ALA A 110 11.06 6.95 3.40
C ALA A 110 12.54 6.82 3.77
N ARG A 111 13.09 5.59 3.87
CA ARG A 111 14.52 5.37 4.13
C ARG A 111 15.42 5.87 3.00
N LEU A 112 15.01 5.68 1.74
CA LEU A 112 15.78 6.17 0.59
C LEU A 112 15.92 7.69 0.60
N ILE A 113 14.82 8.41 0.88
CA ILE A 113 14.83 9.87 0.95
C ILE A 113 15.65 10.33 2.16
N ALA A 114 15.43 9.74 3.33
CA ALA A 114 16.17 10.05 4.54
C ALA A 114 17.69 9.89 4.32
N GLY A 115 18.12 8.80 3.67
CA GLY A 115 19.51 8.58 3.30
C GLY A 115 20.08 9.66 2.37
N LYS A 116 19.29 10.09 1.36
CA LYS A 116 19.67 11.22 0.47
C LYS A 116 19.80 12.54 1.22
N LEU A 117 19.02 12.73 2.28
CA LEU A 117 19.07 13.91 3.14
C LEU A 117 20.16 13.82 4.24
N GLY A 118 20.92 12.72 4.29
CA GLY A 118 21.99 12.51 5.26
C GLY A 118 21.51 12.29 6.71
N LYS A 119 20.24 11.90 6.90
CA LYS A 119 19.67 11.63 8.23
C LYS A 119 19.10 10.22 8.29
N PRO A 120 19.16 9.52 9.44
CA PRO A 120 18.47 8.24 9.60
C PRO A 120 16.96 8.45 9.60
N TYR A 121 16.21 7.54 8.96
CA TYR A 121 14.74 7.56 8.88
C TYR A 121 14.09 7.60 10.28
N GLU A 122 14.72 6.96 11.26
CA GLU A 122 14.30 6.91 12.66
C GLU A 122 14.42 8.26 13.40
N LYS A 123 14.92 9.30 12.73
CA LYS A 123 15.00 10.68 13.24
C LYS A 123 14.26 11.68 12.36
N MET A 124 13.37 11.21 11.50
CA MET A 124 12.63 12.05 10.57
C MET A 124 11.12 11.85 10.71
N ASN A 125 10.39 12.92 10.44
CA ASN A 125 8.95 12.90 10.28
C ASN A 125 8.62 13.09 8.80
N CYS A 126 7.83 12.21 8.22
CA CYS A 126 7.47 12.35 6.81
C CYS A 126 6.07 11.83 6.52
N ILE A 127 5.53 12.26 5.41
CA ILE A 127 4.27 11.75 4.88
C ILE A 127 4.60 10.94 3.63
N VAL A 128 4.11 9.71 3.56
CA VAL A 128 4.31 8.87 2.37
C VAL A 128 2.97 8.51 1.77
N CYS A 129 2.77 8.88 0.51
CA CYS A 129 1.63 8.48 -0.29
C CYS A 129 2.07 7.41 -1.30
N HIS A 130 1.57 6.19 -1.13
CA HIS A 130 1.70 5.13 -2.13
C HIS A 130 0.42 5.09 -2.97
N GLY A 131 0.54 5.39 -4.27
CA GLY A 131 -0.55 5.41 -5.24
C GLY A 131 -0.45 4.28 -6.25
N GLY A 132 -1.44 3.40 -6.25
CA GLY A 132 -1.60 2.30 -7.19
C GLY A 132 -3.08 2.00 -7.41
N GLY A 133 -3.45 0.75 -7.67
CA GLY A 133 -4.86 0.34 -7.68
C GLY A 133 -5.58 0.61 -6.34
N GLY A 134 -4.81 0.59 -5.24
CA GLY A 134 -5.17 1.17 -3.93
C GLY A 134 -4.25 2.32 -3.58
N ILE A 135 -4.70 3.23 -2.71
CA ILE A 135 -3.91 4.37 -2.25
C ILE A 135 -3.83 4.35 -0.73
N THR A 136 -2.64 4.50 -0.19
CA THR A 136 -2.43 4.67 1.25
C THR A 136 -1.52 5.86 1.52
N VAL A 137 -1.94 6.68 2.48
CA VAL A 137 -1.20 7.86 2.93
C VAL A 137 -0.89 7.68 4.40
N GLY A 138 0.38 7.58 4.74
CA GLY A 138 0.85 7.36 6.11
C GLY A 138 1.61 8.55 6.67
N ALA A 139 1.36 8.87 7.93
CA ALA A 139 2.16 9.77 8.74
C ALA A 139 3.27 8.97 9.45
N HIS A 140 4.51 9.23 9.09
CA HIS A 140 5.68 8.56 9.67
C HIS A 140 6.34 9.51 10.67
N ARG A 141 6.44 9.10 11.93
CA ARG A 141 7.11 9.80 13.01
C ARG A 141 8.26 8.94 13.52
N GLU A 142 9.49 9.41 13.35
CA GLU A 142 10.70 8.76 13.88
C GLU A 142 10.77 7.25 13.57
N GLY A 143 10.54 6.89 12.30
CA GLY A 143 10.62 5.51 11.83
C GLY A 143 9.35 4.66 12.00
N LYS A 144 8.31 5.18 12.69
CA LYS A 144 7.03 4.50 12.92
C LYS A 144 5.90 5.13 12.11
N VAL A 145 4.96 4.33 11.64
CA VAL A 145 3.75 4.81 10.95
C VAL A 145 2.65 5.02 11.98
N VAL A 146 2.54 6.25 12.48
CA VAL A 146 1.68 6.59 13.62
C VAL A 146 0.22 6.83 13.27
N ASP A 147 -0.08 7.05 12.00
CA ASP A 147 -1.42 7.06 11.43
C ASP A 147 -1.36 6.72 9.94
N VAL A 148 -2.35 6.00 9.45
CA VAL A 148 -2.48 5.63 8.04
C VAL A 148 -3.93 5.24 7.75
N ASN A 149 -4.42 5.49 6.53
CA ASN A 149 -5.70 4.97 6.10
C ASN A 149 -5.62 3.47 5.77
N ASN A 150 -6.72 2.77 6.04
CA ASN A 150 -6.87 1.39 5.62
C ASN A 150 -7.09 1.30 4.11
N GLY A 151 -6.03 0.99 3.38
CA GLY A 151 -6.07 0.88 1.92
C GLY A 151 -6.85 -0.32 1.39
N TYR A 152 -7.39 -1.20 2.24
CA TYR A 152 -8.08 -2.41 1.83
C TYR A 152 -9.61 -2.31 1.92
N GLU A 153 -10.15 -1.64 2.93
CA GLU A 153 -11.58 -1.67 3.27
C GLU A 153 -12.36 -0.41 2.88
N GLY A 154 -11.79 0.47 2.07
CA GLY A 154 -12.51 1.65 1.57
C GLY A 154 -12.34 2.90 2.42
N ASP A 155 -11.39 2.91 3.36
CA ASP A 155 -10.91 4.11 4.02
C ASP A 155 -9.91 4.86 3.11
N GLY A 156 -9.81 6.16 3.27
CA GLY A 156 -8.86 6.94 2.51
C GLY A 156 -9.42 7.64 1.27
N PRO A 157 -8.56 8.13 0.38
CA PRO A 157 -8.99 8.78 -0.85
C PRO A 157 -9.55 7.78 -1.85
N MET A 158 -10.40 8.26 -2.77
CA MET A 158 -10.79 7.53 -3.96
C MET A 158 -9.54 7.07 -4.73
N THR A 159 -9.59 5.86 -5.28
CA THR A 159 -8.48 5.27 -6.04
C THR A 159 -8.94 4.84 -7.43
N PRO A 160 -8.09 4.33 -8.32
CA PRO A 160 -8.53 3.77 -9.58
C PRO A 160 -9.61 2.68 -9.43
N GLN A 161 -9.60 1.89 -8.36
CA GLN A 161 -10.47 0.72 -8.19
C GLN A 161 -11.28 0.67 -6.89
N ARG A 162 -11.13 1.68 -6.01
CA ARG A 162 -11.78 1.70 -4.69
C ARG A 162 -12.51 3.01 -4.48
N SER A 163 -13.66 2.94 -3.82
CA SER A 163 -14.50 4.12 -3.58
C SER A 163 -13.82 5.19 -2.72
N GLY A 164 -12.90 4.80 -1.83
CA GLY A 164 -12.48 5.67 -0.74
C GLY A 164 -13.60 5.91 0.26
N GLY A 165 -13.43 6.88 1.13
CA GLY A 165 -14.45 7.30 2.09
C GLY A 165 -15.69 7.84 1.39
N THR A 166 -16.86 7.34 1.79
CA THR A 166 -18.16 7.72 1.24
C THR A 166 -19.07 8.28 2.34
N PRO A 167 -20.10 9.07 2.01
CA PRO A 167 -21.10 9.48 3.01
C PRO A 167 -21.78 8.27 3.65
N ASN A 168 -21.62 8.10 4.96
CA ASN A 168 -22.06 6.91 5.68
C ASN A 168 -23.55 6.65 5.58
N SER A 169 -24.40 7.69 5.74
CA SER A 169 -25.86 7.56 5.65
C SER A 169 -26.30 7.04 4.29
N ALA A 170 -25.75 7.56 3.19
CA ALA A 170 -26.06 7.10 1.86
C ALA A 170 -25.61 5.65 1.62
N LEU A 171 -24.45 5.28 2.16
CA LEU A 171 -23.94 3.89 2.07
C LEU A 171 -24.89 2.92 2.80
N VAL A 172 -25.34 3.25 4.00
CA VAL A 172 -26.31 2.44 4.76
C VAL A 172 -27.62 2.31 3.97
N GLN A 173 -28.15 3.40 3.41
CA GLN A 173 -29.35 3.35 2.57
C GLN A 173 -29.18 2.42 1.36
N MET A 174 -28.01 2.43 0.71
CA MET A 174 -27.71 1.50 -0.39
C MET A 174 -27.72 0.04 0.09
N CYS A 175 -27.10 -0.25 1.24
CA CYS A 175 -27.04 -1.60 1.81
C CYS A 175 -28.43 -2.17 2.10
N TYR A 176 -29.36 -1.34 2.60
CA TYR A 176 -30.72 -1.76 2.98
C TYR A 176 -31.77 -1.49 1.90
N SER A 177 -31.39 -1.02 0.72
CA SER A 177 -32.32 -0.72 -0.39
C SER A 177 -32.96 -1.96 -1.04
N GLY A 178 -32.44 -3.15 -0.77
CA GLY A 178 -32.83 -4.39 -1.49
C GLY A 178 -32.26 -4.49 -2.92
N LYS A 179 -31.56 -3.45 -3.42
CA LYS A 179 -31.00 -3.41 -4.78
C LYS A 179 -29.65 -4.09 -4.91
N TYR A 180 -28.92 -4.23 -3.82
CA TYR A 180 -27.54 -4.72 -3.81
C TYR A 180 -27.37 -5.81 -2.76
N THR A 181 -26.71 -6.90 -3.15
CA THR A 181 -26.24 -7.92 -2.21
C THR A 181 -24.98 -7.44 -1.47
N LEU A 182 -24.62 -8.13 -0.39
CA LEU A 182 -23.34 -7.88 0.30
C LEU A 182 -22.14 -7.98 -0.66
N ARG A 183 -22.18 -8.93 -1.61
CA ARG A 183 -21.14 -9.09 -2.64
C ARG A 183 -21.07 -7.85 -3.55
N ASP A 184 -22.22 -7.34 -3.98
CA ASP A 184 -22.27 -6.15 -4.84
C ASP A 184 -21.71 -4.92 -4.12
N MET A 185 -22.10 -4.74 -2.86
CA MET A 185 -21.58 -3.64 -2.04
C MET A 185 -20.07 -3.73 -1.83
N ARG A 186 -19.56 -4.92 -1.52
CA ARG A 186 -18.11 -5.15 -1.41
C ARG A 186 -17.38 -4.85 -2.72
N LEU A 187 -17.96 -5.20 -3.88
CA LEU A 187 -17.39 -4.86 -5.18
C LEU A 187 -17.42 -3.36 -5.46
N LYS A 188 -18.48 -2.65 -5.06
CA LYS A 188 -18.57 -1.18 -5.18
C LYS A 188 -17.52 -0.48 -4.31
N LEU A 189 -17.25 -1.00 -3.13
CA LEU A 189 -16.21 -0.45 -2.27
C LEU A 189 -14.79 -0.79 -2.78
N ARG A 190 -14.61 -2.00 -3.35
CA ARG A 190 -13.30 -2.55 -3.66
C ARG A 190 -13.33 -3.36 -4.96
N GLY A 191 -12.85 -2.76 -6.04
CA GLY A 191 -12.74 -3.37 -7.37
C GLY A 191 -13.54 -2.68 -8.45
N LYS A 192 -14.75 -2.16 -8.14
CA LYS A 192 -15.63 -1.42 -9.07
C LYS A 192 -16.00 -0.04 -8.55
N GLY A 193 -15.31 0.47 -7.55
CA GLY A 193 -15.43 1.83 -7.06
C GLY A 193 -14.26 2.70 -7.53
N GLY A 194 -14.28 3.99 -7.21
CA GLY A 194 -13.25 4.93 -7.63
C GLY A 194 -13.34 5.32 -9.10
N LEU A 195 -12.21 5.57 -9.76
CA LEU A 195 -12.22 6.02 -11.17
C LEU A 195 -13.02 5.09 -12.07
N VAL A 196 -12.86 3.76 -11.92
CA VAL A 196 -13.57 2.79 -12.77
C VAL A 196 -15.10 2.93 -12.70
N ALA A 197 -15.63 3.38 -11.56
CA ALA A 197 -17.08 3.61 -11.42
C ALA A 197 -17.58 4.81 -12.22
N TYR A 198 -16.75 5.82 -12.41
CA TYR A 198 -17.10 7.05 -13.14
C TYR A 198 -16.71 6.98 -14.61
N THR A 199 -15.61 6.29 -14.92
CA THR A 199 -15.00 6.37 -16.26
C THR A 199 -15.07 5.07 -17.05
N GLY A 200 -15.39 3.94 -16.38
CA GLY A 200 -15.38 2.60 -16.98
C GLY A 200 -14.00 1.93 -16.96
N THR A 201 -12.92 2.67 -16.68
CA THR A 201 -11.56 2.12 -16.65
C THR A 201 -10.84 2.42 -15.34
N SER A 202 -10.01 1.48 -14.89
CA SER A 202 -9.02 1.69 -13.84
C SER A 202 -7.60 1.87 -14.39
N ASP A 203 -7.43 1.77 -15.71
CA ASP A 203 -6.15 2.05 -16.38
C ASP A 203 -5.98 3.56 -16.53
N VAL A 204 -5.22 4.14 -15.59
CA VAL A 204 -4.96 5.58 -15.55
C VAL A 204 -4.19 6.05 -16.78
N LYS A 205 -3.32 5.21 -17.36
CA LYS A 205 -2.61 5.56 -18.59
C LYS A 205 -3.55 5.68 -19.78
N ASP A 206 -4.53 4.77 -19.89
CA ASP A 206 -5.58 4.84 -20.92
C ASP A 206 -6.47 6.08 -20.72
N LEU A 207 -6.84 6.35 -19.46
CA LEU A 207 -7.64 7.52 -19.09
C LEU A 207 -6.94 8.84 -19.42
N GLU A 208 -5.68 9.01 -19.04
CA GLU A 208 -4.89 10.21 -19.34
C GLU A 208 -4.69 10.43 -20.84
N GLU A 209 -4.50 9.36 -21.61
CA GLU A 209 -4.41 9.47 -23.06
C GLU A 209 -5.74 9.93 -23.66
N PHE A 210 -6.86 9.38 -23.23
CA PHE A 210 -8.19 9.84 -23.63
C PHE A 210 -8.43 11.31 -23.24
N ILE A 211 -8.07 11.69 -22.01
CA ILE A 211 -8.17 13.10 -21.57
C ILE A 211 -7.34 14.03 -22.48
N ARG A 212 -6.16 13.61 -22.88
CA ARG A 212 -5.26 14.42 -23.71
C ARG A 212 -5.72 14.52 -25.16
N THR A 213 -6.15 13.41 -25.77
CA THR A 213 -6.41 13.32 -27.22
C THR A 213 -7.89 13.42 -27.57
N GLY A 214 -8.80 13.01 -26.67
CA GLY A 214 -10.22 12.80 -26.97
C GLY A 214 -10.50 11.44 -27.63
N GLU A 215 -9.48 10.65 -27.94
CA GLU A 215 -9.60 9.37 -28.65
C GLU A 215 -9.49 8.20 -27.68
N LYS A 216 -10.38 7.21 -27.86
CA LYS A 216 -10.33 5.95 -27.10
C LYS A 216 -9.43 4.94 -27.81
N ARG A 217 -8.57 4.26 -27.07
CA ARG A 217 -7.80 3.14 -27.62
C ARG A 217 -8.70 1.99 -28.06
N PRO A 218 -8.28 1.16 -29.03
CA PRO A 218 -8.97 -0.10 -29.32
C PRO A 218 -9.13 -0.96 -28.05
N GLY A 219 -10.37 -1.36 -27.74
CA GLY A 219 -10.66 -2.13 -26.53
C GLY A 219 -10.78 -1.33 -25.23
N SER A 220 -10.68 0.00 -25.26
CA SER A 220 -10.88 0.86 -24.10
C SER A 220 -12.31 0.71 -23.55
N LEU A 221 -12.42 0.62 -22.23
CA LEU A 221 -13.69 0.52 -21.50
C LEU A 221 -14.24 1.89 -21.06
N ILE A 222 -13.62 2.98 -21.46
CA ILE A 222 -14.05 4.34 -21.07
C ILE A 222 -15.47 4.60 -21.59
N CYS A 223 -16.38 4.99 -20.68
CA CYS A 223 -17.82 5.17 -20.95
C CYS A 223 -18.33 6.57 -20.60
N CYS A 224 -17.43 7.54 -20.42
CA CYS A 224 -17.75 8.94 -20.08
C CYS A 224 -17.21 9.92 -21.15
N THR A 225 -17.55 11.20 -21.02
CA THR A 225 -16.96 12.28 -21.80
C THR A 225 -15.54 12.60 -21.33
N ARG A 226 -14.81 13.37 -22.13
CA ARG A 226 -13.46 13.83 -21.81
C ARG A 226 -13.44 14.72 -20.56
N GLU A 227 -14.41 15.58 -20.42
CA GLU A 227 -14.61 16.50 -19.31
C GLU A 227 -14.92 15.73 -18.01
N GLU A 228 -15.78 14.73 -18.09
CA GLU A 228 -16.10 13.84 -16.94
C GLU A 228 -14.88 13.01 -16.52
N ALA A 229 -14.12 12.48 -17.47
CA ALA A 229 -12.88 11.76 -17.21
C ALA A 229 -11.87 12.63 -16.46
N LYS A 230 -11.67 13.86 -16.95
CA LYS A 230 -10.77 14.84 -16.32
C LYS A 230 -11.23 15.22 -14.92
N LEU A 231 -12.52 15.47 -14.73
CA LEU A 231 -13.08 15.81 -13.42
C LEU A 231 -12.92 14.65 -12.42
N ALA A 232 -13.12 13.40 -12.86
CA ALA A 232 -12.95 12.22 -12.00
C ALA A 232 -11.48 12.04 -11.57
N GLU A 233 -10.54 12.26 -12.49
CA GLU A 233 -9.10 12.24 -12.18
C GLU A 233 -8.71 13.34 -11.20
N ASP A 234 -9.17 14.57 -11.43
CA ASP A 234 -8.91 15.72 -10.55
C ASP A 234 -9.53 15.52 -9.16
N ALA A 235 -10.71 14.90 -9.09
CA ALA A 235 -11.33 14.55 -7.81
C ALA A 235 -10.51 13.54 -7.01
N MET A 236 -9.91 12.55 -7.68
CA MET A 236 -8.99 11.60 -7.05
C MET A 236 -7.75 12.35 -6.51
N ILE A 237 -7.12 13.18 -7.33
CA ILE A 237 -5.95 13.98 -6.96
C ILE A 237 -6.26 14.89 -5.75
N TYR A 238 -7.39 15.58 -5.79
CA TYR A 238 -7.85 16.44 -4.71
C TYR A 238 -8.03 15.68 -3.39
N GLN A 239 -8.62 14.49 -3.43
CA GLN A 239 -8.77 13.65 -2.24
C GLN A 239 -7.42 13.18 -1.71
N ILE A 240 -6.49 12.78 -2.56
CA ILE A 240 -5.11 12.42 -2.16
C ILE A 240 -4.46 13.59 -1.42
N ALA A 241 -4.53 14.79 -1.99
CA ALA A 241 -3.95 15.99 -1.39
C ALA A 241 -4.57 16.31 -0.02
N LYS A 242 -5.89 16.18 0.13
CA LYS A 242 -6.56 16.33 1.43
C LYS A 242 -6.06 15.33 2.46
N TYR A 243 -5.86 14.07 2.08
CA TYR A 243 -5.31 13.05 2.99
C TYR A 243 -3.87 13.35 3.38
N ILE A 244 -3.05 13.83 2.47
CA ILE A 244 -1.69 14.30 2.79
C ILE A 244 -1.75 15.46 3.79
N GLY A 245 -2.66 16.41 3.59
CA GLY A 245 -2.88 17.53 4.53
C GLY A 245 -3.32 17.05 5.92
N SER A 246 -4.19 16.05 6.01
CA SER A 246 -4.60 15.49 7.30
C SER A 246 -3.43 14.81 8.04
N MET A 247 -2.53 14.14 7.32
CA MET A 247 -1.32 13.54 7.90
C MET A 247 -0.31 14.59 8.38
N ALA A 248 -0.31 15.79 7.80
CA ALA A 248 0.49 16.90 8.30
C ALA A 248 -0.01 17.36 9.69
N VAL A 249 -1.32 17.34 9.93
CA VAL A 249 -1.91 17.61 11.26
C VAL A 249 -1.49 16.54 12.27
N VAL A 250 -1.48 15.27 11.89
CA VAL A 250 -1.00 14.15 12.74
C VAL A 250 0.45 14.39 13.21
N LEU A 251 1.27 14.98 12.35
CA LEU A 251 2.67 15.32 12.63
C LEU A 251 2.85 16.73 13.21
N GLU A 252 1.76 17.40 13.58
CA GLU A 252 1.77 18.75 14.18
C GLU A 252 2.49 19.79 13.29
N GLY A 253 2.41 19.63 11.96
CA GLY A 253 3.12 20.46 10.98
C GLY A 253 4.63 20.22 10.91
N LYS A 254 5.19 19.33 11.73
CA LYS A 254 6.62 19.02 11.75
C LYS A 254 6.94 17.93 10.72
N VAL A 255 6.96 18.30 9.45
CA VAL A 255 7.16 17.38 8.32
C VAL A 255 8.48 17.71 7.62
N ASP A 256 9.42 16.79 7.62
CA ASP A 256 10.71 16.96 6.94
C ASP A 256 10.56 16.84 5.40
N PHE A 257 9.70 15.91 4.94
CA PHE A 257 9.41 15.72 3.52
C PHE A 257 8.09 14.98 3.29
N ILE A 258 7.59 15.09 2.05
CA ILE A 258 6.48 14.29 1.51
C ILE A 258 7.05 13.38 0.41
N ALA A 259 6.71 12.09 0.44
CA ALA A 259 7.08 11.13 -0.58
C ALA A 259 5.85 10.67 -1.36
N LEU A 260 5.90 10.75 -2.70
CA LEU A 260 4.91 10.21 -3.61
C LEU A 260 5.52 8.99 -4.30
N THR A 261 4.91 7.81 -4.16
CA THR A 261 5.40 6.56 -4.73
C THR A 261 4.26 5.69 -5.26
N GLY A 262 4.58 4.58 -5.89
CA GLY A 262 3.61 3.67 -6.51
C GLY A 262 3.43 3.91 -8.00
N GLY A 263 2.59 3.07 -8.62
CA GLY A 263 2.41 3.05 -10.07
C GLY A 263 1.78 4.32 -10.64
N LEU A 264 0.93 5.01 -9.88
CA LEU A 264 0.33 6.28 -10.29
C LEU A 264 1.37 7.39 -10.51
N MET A 265 2.53 7.29 -9.86
CA MET A 265 3.58 8.31 -9.96
C MET A 265 4.40 8.22 -11.25
N TYR A 266 4.13 7.24 -12.13
CA TYR A 266 4.62 7.24 -13.51
C TYR A 266 3.89 8.26 -14.40
N SER A 267 2.68 8.69 -14.00
CA SER A 267 1.98 9.82 -14.65
C SER A 267 2.84 11.08 -14.56
N LYS A 268 2.80 11.88 -15.63
CA LYS A 268 3.41 13.22 -15.62
C LYS A 268 2.51 14.24 -14.90
N TYR A 269 1.22 14.03 -14.95
CA TYR A 269 0.22 14.95 -14.42
C TYR A 269 -0.05 14.74 -12.92
N ILE A 270 -0.35 13.53 -12.50
CA ILE A 270 -0.81 13.22 -11.14
C ILE A 270 0.18 13.71 -10.06
N PRO A 271 1.49 13.33 -10.07
CA PRO A 271 2.39 13.78 -9.00
C PRO A 271 2.62 15.30 -9.03
N GLN A 272 2.62 15.93 -10.21
CA GLN A 272 2.74 17.38 -10.31
C GLN A 272 1.52 18.08 -9.72
N ALA A 273 0.31 17.63 -10.05
CA ALA A 273 -0.93 18.20 -9.54
C ALA A 273 -1.06 18.00 -8.02
N ILE A 274 -0.71 16.81 -7.48
CA ILE A 274 -0.64 16.61 -6.02
C ILE A 274 0.35 17.58 -5.39
N SER A 275 1.55 17.72 -5.98
CA SER A 275 2.59 18.62 -5.44
C SER A 275 2.12 20.07 -5.36
N THR A 276 1.34 20.54 -6.32
CA THR A 276 0.75 21.89 -6.31
C THR A 276 -0.10 22.14 -5.05
N TYR A 277 -0.85 21.11 -4.61
CA TYR A 277 -1.68 21.22 -3.41
C TYR A 277 -0.90 21.15 -2.09
N VAL A 278 0.24 20.44 -2.05
CA VAL A 278 0.85 20.05 -0.77
C VAL A 278 2.28 20.58 -0.54
N SER A 279 2.89 21.22 -1.53
CA SER A 279 4.28 21.73 -1.43
C SER A 279 4.49 22.81 -0.35
N TRP A 280 3.43 23.43 0.11
CA TRP A 280 3.46 24.36 1.25
C TRP A 280 3.70 23.68 2.61
N ILE A 281 3.45 22.35 2.70
CA ILE A 281 3.66 21.58 3.92
C ILE A 281 5.15 21.25 4.09
N ALA A 282 5.78 20.67 3.04
CA ALA A 282 7.18 20.25 3.05
C ALA A 282 7.67 19.96 1.60
N PRO A 283 8.99 19.80 1.37
CA PRO A 283 9.51 19.37 0.07
C PRO A 283 8.92 18.05 -0.38
N VAL A 284 8.50 17.96 -1.66
CA VAL A 284 7.89 16.78 -2.26
C VAL A 284 8.91 16.01 -3.09
N TYR A 285 9.05 14.71 -2.82
CA TYR A 285 9.91 13.80 -3.57
C TYR A 285 9.06 12.75 -4.29
N VAL A 286 9.29 12.56 -5.57
CA VAL A 286 8.56 11.59 -6.40
C VAL A 286 9.44 10.39 -6.71
N PHE A 287 8.97 9.19 -6.35
CA PHE A 287 9.61 7.90 -6.60
C PHE A 287 8.61 6.96 -7.26
N PRO A 288 8.53 6.94 -8.61
CA PRO A 288 7.63 6.05 -9.32
C PRO A 288 7.95 4.57 -9.08
N GLY A 289 6.91 3.74 -8.97
CA GLY A 289 7.06 2.31 -8.70
C GLY A 289 6.95 1.94 -7.23
N SER A 290 7.01 0.64 -6.94
CA SER A 290 6.78 0.15 -5.58
C SER A 290 8.05 -0.10 -4.76
N GLU A 291 9.20 -0.16 -5.41
CA GLU A 291 10.51 -0.48 -4.78
C GLU A 291 10.50 -1.77 -3.91
N GLU A 292 9.47 -2.62 -4.08
CA GLU A 292 9.24 -3.76 -3.17
C GLU A 292 10.31 -4.84 -3.30
N LYS A 293 10.78 -5.12 -4.52
CA LYS A 293 11.85 -6.12 -4.74
C LYS A 293 13.13 -5.71 -4.04
N ASP A 294 13.51 -4.44 -4.21
CA ASP A 294 14.70 -3.90 -3.56
C ASP A 294 14.54 -3.78 -2.04
N ALA A 295 13.34 -3.46 -1.58
CA ALA A 295 13.00 -3.45 -0.16
C ALA A 295 13.17 -4.83 0.48
N LEU A 296 12.69 -5.90 -0.18
CA LEU A 296 12.85 -7.27 0.28
C LEU A 296 14.32 -7.68 0.28
N ARG A 297 15.05 -7.44 -0.83
CA ARG A 297 16.48 -7.75 -0.94
C ARG A 297 17.29 -7.08 0.18
N GLU A 298 17.07 -5.79 0.43
CA GLU A 298 17.75 -5.06 1.50
C GLU A 298 17.38 -5.60 2.88
N ALA A 299 16.12 -5.94 3.10
CA ALA A 299 15.67 -6.52 4.36
C ALA A 299 16.33 -7.88 4.64
N ALA A 300 16.42 -8.75 3.63
CA ALA A 300 17.12 -10.03 3.73
C ALA A 300 18.60 -9.84 4.04
N ARG A 301 19.28 -8.94 3.32
CA ARG A 301 20.69 -8.64 3.56
C ARG A 301 20.94 -8.16 4.99
N ARG A 302 20.14 -7.20 5.45
CA ARG A 302 20.27 -6.72 6.85
C ARG A 302 20.02 -7.80 7.88
N ALA A 303 19.09 -8.74 7.61
CA ALA A 303 18.82 -9.86 8.50
C ALA A 303 20.00 -10.85 8.55
N LEU A 304 20.67 -11.09 7.43
CA LEU A 304 21.87 -11.92 7.35
C LEU A 304 23.08 -11.24 8.02
N ASP A 305 23.29 -9.95 7.76
CA ASP A 305 24.40 -9.16 8.33
C ASP A 305 24.24 -8.99 9.86
N ASN A 306 23.00 -8.88 10.35
CA ASN A 306 22.70 -8.74 11.78
C ASN A 306 21.45 -9.53 12.18
N PRO A 307 21.59 -10.82 12.53
CA PRO A 307 20.48 -11.67 12.94
C PRO A 307 19.66 -11.16 14.14
N LYS A 308 20.22 -10.26 14.96
CA LYS A 308 19.51 -9.68 16.12
C LYS A 308 18.33 -8.79 15.74
N ILE A 309 18.25 -8.31 14.50
CA ILE A 309 17.09 -7.52 14.04
C ILE A 309 15.90 -8.38 13.62
N VAL A 310 16.11 -9.70 13.49
CA VAL A 310 15.06 -10.63 13.09
C VAL A 310 14.14 -10.88 14.28
N LYS A 311 12.88 -10.51 14.10
CA LYS A 311 11.84 -10.68 15.11
C LYS A 311 11.24 -12.08 15.03
N LYS A 312 10.74 -12.55 16.17
CA LYS A 312 9.98 -13.80 16.25
C LYS A 312 8.49 -13.49 16.11
N TYR A 313 7.81 -14.30 15.32
CA TYR A 313 6.35 -14.32 15.26
C TYR A 313 5.81 -15.27 16.32
N SER A 314 4.86 -14.83 17.16
CA SER A 314 4.30 -15.60 18.29
C SER A 314 2.80 -15.37 18.40
#